data_ec28f6c40243a908f01cfed2d594d660
#
_entry.id   ec28f6c40243a908f01cfed2d594d660
#
_cell.length_a   1.000
_cell.length_b   1.000
_cell.length_c   1.000
_cell.angle_alpha   90.00
_cell.angle_beta   90.00
_cell.angle_gamma   90.00
#
_symmetry.space_group_name_H-M   'P 1'
#
loop_
_entity.id
_entity.type
_entity.pdbx_description
1 polymer ?
#
loop_
_entity_poly.entity_id
_entity_poly.type
_entity_poly.pdbx_seq_one_letter_code
_entity_poly.pdbx_strand_id
1 'polypeptide(L)'
;PEFDRRVVPIKHEQNRGVGGAIKTGYLRARDDRINVTAVMGGDGQMRPEYLDRFLDPIVEGRADYTKGNRLLDASTRAGMPVFRKVGNYVLSRLTKIASGYWGIGDPQNGYTAISLRALDTIEIEEMYEFYGYCNDLLVKLNVHGLRVVDVPRVSNYDDEESHIEYKTYIPRVSGMLLRNFLWRLRE
;
A
#
# COMPACT_ATOMS: atom_id res chain seq x y z
N PRO A 1 27.28 -5.88 -13.27
CA PRO A 1 27.46 -5.74 -11.83
C PRO A 1 27.04 -7.03 -11.15
N GLU A 2 27.93 -7.59 -10.34
CA GLU A 2 27.63 -8.75 -9.52
C GLU A 2 26.71 -8.30 -8.39
N PHE A 3 25.44 -8.67 -8.43
CA PHE A 3 24.50 -8.40 -7.35
C PHE A 3 24.83 -9.28 -6.14
N ASP A 4 24.69 -8.73 -4.94
CA ASP A 4 24.70 -9.52 -3.71
C ASP A 4 23.71 -10.70 -3.89
N ARG A 5 24.10 -11.92 -3.47
CA ARG A 5 23.28 -13.14 -3.60
C ARG A 5 21.91 -13.03 -2.90
N ARG A 6 21.74 -12.05 -2.00
CA ARG A 6 20.48 -11.72 -1.34
C ARG A 6 19.53 -10.90 -2.23
N VAL A 7 20.04 -10.33 -3.34
CA VAL A 7 19.26 -9.55 -4.29
C VAL A 7 18.78 -10.44 -5.42
N VAL A 8 17.47 -10.56 -5.56
CA VAL A 8 16.82 -11.33 -6.61
C VAL A 8 16.11 -10.37 -7.57
N PRO A 9 16.71 -10.02 -8.73
CA PRO A 9 16.08 -9.16 -9.71
C PRO A 9 14.96 -9.90 -10.44
N ILE A 10 13.74 -9.31 -10.46
CA ILE A 10 12.61 -9.84 -11.23
C ILE A 10 12.26 -8.81 -12.30
N LYS A 11 12.35 -9.20 -13.56
CA LYS A 11 12.05 -8.34 -14.71
C LYS A 11 10.73 -8.75 -15.35
N HIS A 12 9.84 -7.79 -15.57
CA HIS A 12 8.64 -7.99 -16.39
C HIS A 12 8.95 -7.74 -17.87
N GLU A 13 8.38 -8.52 -18.75
CA GLU A 13 8.47 -8.31 -20.21
C GLU A 13 7.71 -7.05 -20.64
N GLN A 14 6.61 -6.74 -19.96
CA GLN A 14 5.78 -5.58 -20.19
C GLN A 14 5.53 -4.82 -18.89
N ASN A 15 5.29 -3.51 -18.99
CA ASN A 15 4.93 -2.70 -17.83
C ASN A 15 3.55 -3.09 -17.28
N ARG A 16 3.52 -3.62 -16.06
CA ARG A 16 2.30 -4.02 -15.32
C ARG A 16 1.89 -3.00 -14.27
N GLY A 17 2.49 -1.82 -14.26
CA GLY A 17 2.26 -0.81 -13.26
C GLY A 17 2.87 -1.15 -11.88
N VAL A 18 2.76 -0.20 -10.95
CA VAL A 18 3.33 -0.33 -9.60
C VAL A 18 2.71 -1.48 -8.81
N GLY A 19 1.39 -1.63 -8.88
CA GLY A 19 0.68 -2.73 -8.21
C GLY A 19 1.06 -4.10 -8.79
N GLY A 20 1.30 -4.19 -10.12
CA GLY A 20 1.77 -5.41 -10.76
C GLY A 20 3.17 -5.82 -10.31
N ALA A 21 4.08 -4.86 -10.11
CA ALA A 21 5.40 -5.12 -9.56
C ALA A 21 5.32 -5.64 -8.11
N ILE A 22 4.51 -4.99 -7.28
CA ILE A 22 4.30 -5.39 -5.88
C ILE A 22 3.62 -6.77 -5.79
N LYS A 23 2.60 -7.01 -6.62
CA LYS A 23 1.94 -8.32 -6.73
C LYS A 23 2.95 -9.45 -7.01
N THR A 24 3.85 -9.22 -7.96
CA THR A 24 4.91 -10.19 -8.29
C THR A 24 5.83 -10.43 -7.09
N GLY A 25 6.22 -9.37 -6.38
CA GLY A 25 7.01 -9.49 -5.15
C GLY A 25 6.29 -10.25 -4.05
N TYR A 26 5.01 -10.00 -3.85
CA TYR A 26 4.18 -10.70 -2.86
C TYR A 26 4.00 -12.19 -3.19
N LEU A 27 3.71 -12.51 -4.45
CA LEU A 27 3.62 -13.90 -4.89
C LEU A 27 4.93 -14.64 -4.65
N ARG A 28 6.05 -14.03 -5.01
CA ARG A 28 7.37 -14.60 -4.77
C ARG A 28 7.65 -14.77 -3.27
N ALA A 29 7.36 -13.79 -2.44
CA ALA A 29 7.55 -13.87 -1.00
C ALA A 29 6.67 -14.97 -0.35
N ARG A 30 5.43 -15.12 -0.83
CA ARG A 30 4.53 -16.20 -0.41
C ARG A 30 5.11 -17.58 -0.77
N ASP A 31 5.56 -17.76 -2.01
CA ASP A 31 6.13 -19.01 -2.49
C ASP A 31 7.41 -19.39 -1.74
N ASP A 32 8.27 -18.41 -1.45
CA ASP A 32 9.49 -18.56 -0.67
C ASP A 32 9.21 -18.65 0.86
N ARG A 33 7.93 -18.59 1.29
CA ARG A 33 7.50 -18.67 2.70
C ARG A 33 8.13 -17.60 3.60
N ILE A 34 8.29 -16.38 3.09
CA ILE A 34 8.85 -15.24 3.83
C ILE A 34 7.83 -14.76 4.89
N ASN A 35 8.21 -14.80 6.15
CA ASN A 35 7.32 -14.51 7.29
C ASN A 35 6.72 -13.09 7.25
N VAL A 36 7.53 -12.09 6.89
CA VAL A 36 7.11 -10.70 6.76
C VAL A 36 7.77 -10.08 5.53
N THR A 37 6.98 -9.44 4.68
CA THR A 37 7.45 -8.80 3.45
C THR A 37 7.17 -7.31 3.51
N ALA A 38 8.19 -6.48 3.34
CA ALA A 38 8.05 -5.02 3.26
C ALA A 38 8.12 -4.54 1.81
N VAL A 39 7.35 -3.51 1.50
CA VAL A 39 7.38 -2.78 0.22
C VAL A 39 8.03 -1.43 0.45
N MET A 40 9.09 -1.15 -0.31
CA MET A 40 9.80 0.12 -0.31
C MET A 40 10.00 0.60 -1.75
N GLY A 41 9.72 1.89 -2.00
CA GLY A 41 10.06 2.53 -3.28
C GLY A 41 11.57 2.73 -3.41
N GLY A 42 12.08 2.55 -4.64
CA GLY A 42 13.51 2.80 -4.95
C GLY A 42 13.85 4.27 -5.19
N ASP A 43 12.92 5.19 -4.91
CA ASP A 43 13.02 6.64 -5.12
C ASP A 43 13.66 7.41 -3.94
N GLY A 44 14.11 6.69 -2.90
CA GLY A 44 14.73 7.29 -1.70
C GLY A 44 13.74 7.94 -0.73
N GLN A 45 12.45 8.04 -1.04
CA GLN A 45 11.44 8.64 -0.13
C GLN A 45 11.12 7.76 1.08
N MET A 46 11.38 6.45 0.98
CA MET A 46 11.12 5.47 2.02
C MET A 46 12.42 5.11 2.72
N ARG A 47 12.62 5.70 3.90
CA ARG A 47 13.85 5.53 4.68
C ARG A 47 13.94 4.15 5.32
N PRO A 48 15.03 3.37 5.08
CA PRO A 48 15.22 2.05 5.69
C PRO A 48 15.23 2.08 7.21
N GLU A 49 15.63 3.20 7.83
CA GLU A 49 15.74 3.38 9.29
C GLU A 49 14.37 3.27 9.99
N TYR A 50 13.28 3.38 9.25
CA TYR A 50 11.92 3.19 9.79
C TYR A 50 11.39 1.77 9.61
N LEU A 51 12.14 0.87 8.94
CA LEU A 51 11.66 -0.47 8.58
C LEU A 51 11.19 -1.25 9.82
N ASP A 52 11.94 -1.22 10.91
CA ASP A 52 11.59 -1.92 12.15
C ASP A 52 10.19 -1.55 12.66
N ARG A 53 9.81 -0.25 12.55
CA ARG A 53 8.47 0.21 12.97
C ARG A 53 7.33 -0.43 12.16
N PHE A 54 7.62 -0.88 10.93
CA PHE A 54 6.65 -1.60 10.10
C PHE A 54 6.65 -3.09 10.40
N LEU A 55 7.81 -3.66 10.74
CA LEU A 55 7.95 -5.09 10.99
C LEU A 55 7.48 -5.47 12.39
N ASP A 56 7.83 -4.70 13.42
CA ASP A 56 7.55 -5.01 14.83
C ASP A 56 6.08 -5.34 15.11
N PRO A 57 5.06 -4.55 14.64
CA PRO A 57 3.68 -4.89 14.92
C PRO A 57 3.24 -6.23 14.34
N ILE A 58 3.87 -6.68 13.25
CA ILE A 58 3.58 -7.98 12.62
C ILE A 58 4.30 -9.09 13.37
N VAL A 59 5.58 -8.92 13.68
CA VAL A 59 6.39 -9.89 14.41
C VAL A 59 5.82 -10.14 15.82
N GLU A 60 5.33 -9.09 16.47
CA GLU A 60 4.66 -9.18 17.77
C GLU A 60 3.20 -9.69 17.71
N GLY A 61 2.70 -10.00 16.52
CA GLY A 61 1.34 -10.50 16.32
C GLY A 61 0.24 -9.48 16.59
N ARG A 62 0.54 -8.17 16.58
CA ARG A 62 -0.43 -7.08 16.75
C ARG A 62 -1.12 -6.68 15.44
N ALA A 63 -0.47 -6.94 14.30
CA ALA A 63 -0.96 -6.63 12.96
C ALA A 63 -0.69 -7.77 11.98
N ASP A 64 -1.47 -7.83 10.92
CA ASP A 64 -1.24 -8.67 9.75
C ASP A 64 -0.72 -7.84 8.56
N TYR A 65 -0.98 -6.52 8.61
CA TYR A 65 -0.50 -5.54 7.65
C TYR A 65 -0.21 -4.21 8.33
N THR A 66 0.91 -3.60 8.00
CA THR A 66 1.27 -2.26 8.47
C THR A 66 1.46 -1.33 7.29
N LYS A 67 1.11 -0.05 7.46
CA LYS A 67 1.27 0.95 6.42
C LYS A 67 1.64 2.31 6.98
N GLY A 68 2.43 3.04 6.22
CA GLY A 68 2.84 4.38 6.60
C GLY A 68 1.66 5.36 6.60
N ASN A 69 1.67 6.28 7.55
CA ASN A 69 0.72 7.39 7.63
C ASN A 69 1.47 8.72 7.74
N ARG A 70 1.52 9.45 6.61
CA ARG A 70 2.14 10.77 6.50
C ARG A 70 1.32 11.86 7.19
N LEU A 71 0.02 11.64 7.34
CA LEU A 71 -0.90 12.64 7.88
C LEU A 71 -0.80 12.78 9.40
N LEU A 72 -0.12 11.87 10.08
CA LEU A 72 0.18 11.95 11.50
C LEU A 72 1.30 12.97 11.79
N ASP A 73 2.11 13.32 10.79
CA ASP A 73 3.17 14.31 10.94
C ASP A 73 2.71 15.70 10.45
N ALA A 74 2.79 16.70 11.34
CA ALA A 74 2.36 18.06 11.05
C ALA A 74 3.26 18.74 9.99
N SER A 75 4.56 18.43 9.95
CA SER A 75 5.51 18.99 8.98
C SER A 75 5.20 18.57 7.56
N THR A 76 4.82 17.31 7.38
CA THR A 76 4.44 16.73 6.09
C THR A 76 3.18 17.38 5.51
N ARG A 77 2.23 17.82 6.38
CA ARG A 77 1.00 18.50 5.93
C ARG A 77 1.20 19.93 5.44
N ALA A 78 2.24 20.60 5.91
CA ALA A 78 2.45 22.03 5.61
C ALA A 78 2.82 22.29 4.14
N GLY A 79 3.62 21.43 3.51
CA GLY A 79 4.11 21.58 2.13
C GLY A 79 3.17 21.12 1.02
N MET A 80 2.01 20.52 1.33
CA MET A 80 1.15 19.93 0.31
C MET A 80 0.18 20.97 -0.32
N PRO A 81 0.09 21.08 -1.67
CA PRO A 81 -0.89 21.95 -2.36
C PRO A 81 -2.32 21.64 -1.95
N VAL A 82 -3.17 22.68 -1.84
CA VAL A 82 -4.58 22.56 -1.38
C VAL A 82 -5.39 21.56 -2.21
N PHE A 83 -5.26 21.62 -3.54
CA PHE A 83 -5.92 20.68 -4.46
C PHE A 83 -5.58 19.21 -4.13
N ARG A 84 -4.30 18.91 -3.88
CA ARG A 84 -3.84 17.56 -3.51
C ARG A 84 -4.39 17.14 -2.13
N LYS A 85 -4.50 18.08 -1.17
CA LYS A 85 -5.11 17.84 0.15
C LYS A 85 -6.58 17.43 0.00
N VAL A 86 -7.35 18.15 -0.81
CA VAL A 86 -8.78 17.85 -1.04
C VAL A 86 -8.96 16.50 -1.74
N GLY A 87 -8.19 16.24 -2.81
CA GLY A 87 -8.25 14.95 -3.52
C GLY A 87 -7.90 13.77 -2.63
N ASN A 88 -6.84 13.87 -1.85
CA ASN A 88 -6.44 12.85 -0.87
C ASN A 88 -7.50 12.65 0.22
N TYR A 89 -8.13 13.73 0.69
CA TYR A 89 -9.19 13.64 1.70
C TYR A 89 -10.40 12.87 1.16
N VAL A 90 -10.90 13.23 -0.03
CA VAL A 90 -12.04 12.57 -0.66
C VAL A 90 -11.73 11.09 -0.89
N LEU A 91 -10.58 10.79 -1.50
CA LEU A 91 -10.18 9.41 -1.77
C LEU A 91 -9.97 8.60 -0.48
N SER A 92 -9.43 9.20 0.57
CA SER A 92 -9.32 8.56 1.89
C SER A 92 -10.69 8.22 2.47
N ARG A 93 -11.68 9.10 2.32
CA ARG A 93 -13.06 8.84 2.78
C ARG A 93 -13.71 7.70 1.99
N LEU A 94 -13.59 7.73 0.67
CA LEU A 94 -14.10 6.66 -0.19
C LEU A 94 -13.44 5.31 0.15
N THR A 95 -12.13 5.31 0.41
CA THR A 95 -11.42 4.09 0.80
C THR A 95 -11.88 3.57 2.16
N LYS A 96 -12.10 4.44 3.15
CA LYS A 96 -12.63 4.04 4.46
C LYS A 96 -14.01 3.39 4.35
N ILE A 97 -14.88 3.97 3.53
CA ILE A 97 -16.21 3.42 3.25
C ILE A 97 -16.07 2.06 2.54
N ALA A 98 -15.27 1.98 1.50
CA ALA A 98 -15.10 0.77 0.72
C ALA A 98 -14.41 -0.35 1.52
N SER A 99 -13.36 -0.02 2.27
CA SER A 99 -12.57 -1.01 3.03
C SER A 99 -13.14 -1.34 4.41
N GLY A 100 -13.95 -0.46 5.02
CA GLY A 100 -14.40 -0.64 6.40
C GLY A 100 -13.37 -0.28 7.48
N TYR A 101 -12.13 0.06 7.11
CA TYR A 101 -11.10 0.49 8.07
C TYR A 101 -11.20 1.99 8.38
N TRP A 102 -12.01 2.36 9.33
CA TRP A 102 -12.24 3.75 9.71
C TRP A 102 -11.04 4.42 10.41
N GLY A 103 -10.21 3.63 11.09
CA GLY A 103 -9.02 4.09 11.80
C GLY A 103 -7.81 4.40 10.92
N ILE A 104 -7.79 3.94 9.67
CA ILE A 104 -6.65 4.10 8.76
C ILE A 104 -6.59 5.54 8.22
N GLY A 105 -5.42 6.19 8.32
CA GLY A 105 -5.24 7.60 7.98
C GLY A 105 -4.90 7.86 6.51
N ASP A 106 -3.84 7.29 5.99
CA ASP A 106 -3.25 7.55 4.65
C ASP A 106 -3.31 6.31 3.76
N PRO A 107 -4.49 5.96 3.19
CA PRO A 107 -4.69 4.68 2.48
C PRO A 107 -3.84 4.52 1.21
N GLN A 108 -3.22 5.59 0.73
CA GLN A 108 -2.42 5.58 -0.51
C GLN A 108 -0.92 5.46 -0.25
N ASN A 109 -0.51 5.36 0.99
CA ASN A 109 0.91 5.22 1.31
C ASN A 109 1.43 3.84 0.89
N GLY A 110 2.49 3.83 0.07
CA GLY A 110 3.09 2.61 -0.46
C GLY A 110 4.15 1.98 0.44
N TYR A 111 4.60 2.66 1.51
CA TYR A 111 5.51 2.05 2.48
C TYR A 111 4.70 1.16 3.42
N THR A 112 4.84 -0.14 3.28
CA THR A 112 3.98 -1.12 3.93
C THR A 112 4.76 -2.38 4.30
N ALA A 113 4.23 -3.17 5.24
CA ALA A 113 4.66 -4.54 5.44
C ALA A 113 3.45 -5.46 5.61
N ILE A 114 3.59 -6.72 5.20
CA ILE A 114 2.54 -7.73 5.20
C ILE A 114 3.06 -9.04 5.76
N SER A 115 2.25 -9.73 6.56
CA SER A 115 2.58 -11.06 7.07
C SER A 115 2.36 -12.14 6.01
N LEU A 116 3.08 -13.25 6.14
CA LEU A 116 2.84 -14.45 5.33
C LEU A 116 1.40 -14.95 5.48
N ARG A 117 0.86 -14.92 6.71
CA ARG A 117 -0.54 -15.26 6.96
C ARG A 117 -1.49 -14.44 6.09
N ALA A 118 -1.27 -13.13 5.97
CA ALA A 118 -2.11 -12.29 5.12
C ALA A 118 -1.93 -12.64 3.65
N LEU A 119 -0.69 -12.89 3.18
CA LEU A 119 -0.41 -13.31 1.81
C LEU A 119 -1.05 -14.67 1.45
N ASP A 120 -1.13 -15.59 2.41
CA ASP A 120 -1.79 -16.89 2.22
C ASP A 120 -3.33 -16.78 2.25
N THR A 121 -3.87 -15.73 2.84
CA THR A 121 -5.31 -15.59 3.08
C THR A 121 -6.03 -14.82 1.97
N ILE A 122 -5.40 -13.76 1.44
CA ILE A 122 -6.04 -12.91 0.43
C ILE A 122 -5.71 -13.39 -1.00
N GLU A 123 -6.62 -13.10 -1.95
CA GLU A 123 -6.42 -13.43 -3.37
C GLU A 123 -5.45 -12.42 -4.02
N ILE A 124 -4.14 -12.64 -3.81
CA ILE A 124 -3.07 -11.80 -4.36
C ILE A 124 -3.11 -11.78 -5.89
N GLU A 125 -3.47 -12.88 -6.52
CA GLU A 125 -3.59 -13.04 -7.97
C GLU A 125 -4.59 -12.04 -8.57
N GLU A 126 -5.58 -11.63 -7.80
CA GLU A 126 -6.61 -10.67 -8.21
C GLU A 126 -6.33 -9.22 -7.75
N MET A 127 -5.13 -8.97 -7.20
CA MET A 127 -4.76 -7.62 -6.75
C MET A 127 -4.70 -6.65 -7.93
N TYR A 128 -5.22 -5.44 -7.73
CA TYR A 128 -5.19 -4.37 -8.74
C TYR A 128 -3.76 -3.95 -9.08
N GLU A 129 -3.42 -3.89 -10.38
CA GLU A 129 -2.01 -3.77 -10.82
C GLU A 129 -1.52 -2.31 -10.99
N PHE A 130 -2.40 -1.31 -11.01
CA PHE A 130 -2.04 0.09 -11.19
C PHE A 130 -2.11 0.90 -9.90
N TYR A 131 -1.99 2.23 -10.03
CA TYR A 131 -2.22 3.15 -8.91
C TYR A 131 -3.62 2.94 -8.32
N GLY A 132 -3.70 2.72 -7.01
CA GLY A 132 -4.93 2.30 -6.32
C GLY A 132 -4.84 0.90 -5.70
N TYR A 133 -3.78 0.14 -5.98
CA TYR A 133 -3.56 -1.18 -5.38
C TYR A 133 -3.61 -1.17 -3.84
N CYS A 134 -3.12 -0.11 -3.21
CA CYS A 134 -3.22 0.04 -1.75
C CYS A 134 -4.66 0.04 -1.26
N ASN A 135 -5.55 0.70 -2.01
CA ASN A 135 -6.96 0.80 -1.69
C ASN A 135 -7.67 -0.55 -1.90
N ASP A 136 -7.36 -1.25 -2.99
CA ASP A 136 -7.84 -2.59 -3.29
C ASP A 136 -7.42 -3.59 -2.19
N LEU A 137 -6.13 -3.56 -1.85
CA LEU A 137 -5.57 -4.43 -0.83
C LEU A 137 -6.23 -4.23 0.55
N LEU A 138 -6.53 -2.99 0.94
CA LEU A 138 -7.25 -2.71 2.19
C LEU A 138 -8.65 -3.35 2.22
N VAL A 139 -9.37 -3.38 1.11
CA VAL A 139 -10.67 -4.06 1.05
C VAL A 139 -10.50 -5.57 1.23
N LYS A 140 -9.56 -6.18 0.49
CA LYS A 140 -9.26 -7.62 0.61
C LYS A 140 -8.86 -8.01 2.03
N LEU A 141 -7.98 -7.23 2.66
CA LEU A 141 -7.59 -7.47 4.06
C LEU A 141 -8.79 -7.40 5.03
N ASN A 142 -9.74 -6.48 4.81
CA ASN A 142 -10.90 -6.34 5.68
C ASN A 142 -11.90 -7.49 5.52
N VAL A 143 -12.17 -7.93 4.31
CA VAL A 143 -13.06 -9.08 4.03
C VAL A 143 -12.60 -10.32 4.81
N HIS A 144 -11.30 -10.51 4.91
CA HIS A 144 -10.72 -11.64 5.66
C HIS A 144 -10.45 -11.34 7.15
N GLY A 145 -10.94 -10.21 7.67
CA GLY A 145 -10.81 -9.86 9.10
C GLY A 145 -9.36 -9.64 9.57
N LEU A 146 -8.45 -9.29 8.66
CA LEU A 146 -7.04 -9.10 8.97
C LEU A 146 -6.79 -7.73 9.63
N ARG A 147 -5.85 -7.67 10.57
CA ARG A 147 -5.58 -6.45 11.34
C ARG A 147 -4.61 -5.53 10.61
N VAL A 148 -5.01 -4.27 10.44
CA VAL A 148 -4.21 -3.23 9.79
C VAL A 148 -3.84 -2.15 10.79
N VAL A 149 -2.56 -1.76 10.82
CA VAL A 149 -2.04 -0.73 11.73
C VAL A 149 -1.31 0.36 10.92
N ASP A 150 -1.62 1.62 11.22
CA ASP A 150 -0.89 2.77 10.71
C ASP A 150 0.42 2.99 11.47
N VAL A 151 1.50 3.19 10.74
CA VAL A 151 2.82 3.53 11.27
C VAL A 151 3.12 5.00 10.98
N PRO A 152 3.32 5.84 12.00
CA PRO A 152 3.72 7.23 11.79
C PRO A 152 5.04 7.31 11.01
N ARG A 153 5.06 8.09 9.93
CA ARG A 153 6.29 8.32 9.18
C ARG A 153 6.42 9.77 8.74
N VAL A 154 7.65 10.27 8.77
CA VAL A 154 8.04 11.51 8.11
C VAL A 154 8.26 11.22 6.62
N SER A 155 7.68 12.03 5.74
CA SER A 155 8.00 12.01 4.31
C SER A 155 8.94 13.16 3.99
N ASN A 156 10.04 12.86 3.36
CA ASN A 156 10.81 13.88 2.65
C ASN A 156 10.10 14.11 1.31
N TYR A 157 9.53 15.29 1.16
CA TYR A 157 9.11 15.79 -0.15
C TYR A 157 10.32 16.53 -0.73
N ASP A 158 11.25 15.79 -1.33
CA ASP A 158 12.19 16.37 -2.27
C ASP A 158 11.41 16.60 -3.59
N ASP A 159 11.91 17.47 -4.48
CA ASP A 159 11.26 18.07 -5.65
C ASP A 159 10.64 17.11 -6.70
N GLU A 160 10.07 16.00 -6.30
CA GLU A 160 9.46 15.03 -7.22
C GLU A 160 8.08 15.45 -7.70
N GLU A 161 7.95 15.61 -9.01
CA GLU A 161 6.67 15.79 -9.69
C GLU A 161 5.88 14.47 -9.73
N SER A 162 4.63 14.54 -9.28
CA SER A 162 3.71 13.41 -9.38
C SER A 162 3.28 13.18 -10.82
N HIS A 163 3.64 12.06 -11.41
CA HIS A 163 3.22 11.64 -12.76
C HIS A 163 1.79 11.05 -12.81
N ILE A 164 0.99 11.20 -11.75
CA ILE A 164 -0.39 10.70 -11.71
C ILE A 164 -1.30 11.62 -12.54
N GLU A 165 -1.85 11.09 -13.61
CA GLU A 165 -2.83 11.76 -14.45
C GLU A 165 -4.23 11.68 -13.79
N TYR A 166 -4.60 12.70 -13.02
CA TYR A 166 -5.81 12.71 -12.19
C TYR A 166 -7.11 12.46 -12.95
N LYS A 167 -7.19 12.88 -14.24
CA LYS A 167 -8.37 12.69 -15.07
C LYS A 167 -8.70 11.23 -15.33
N THR A 168 -7.68 10.41 -15.46
CA THR A 168 -7.81 8.95 -15.67
C THR A 168 -7.79 8.18 -14.36
N TYR A 169 -7.03 8.65 -13.38
CA TYR A 169 -6.87 8.02 -12.08
C TYR A 169 -8.16 8.03 -11.24
N ILE A 170 -8.81 9.20 -11.09
CA ILE A 170 -9.99 9.34 -10.23
C ILE A 170 -11.14 8.43 -10.67
N PRO A 171 -11.59 8.41 -11.94
CA PRO A 171 -12.67 7.51 -12.36
C PRO A 171 -12.33 6.02 -12.19
N ARG A 172 -11.10 5.63 -12.53
CA ARG A 172 -10.66 4.23 -12.42
C ARG A 172 -10.64 3.74 -10.98
N VAL A 173 -10.07 4.54 -10.07
CA VAL A 173 -10.00 4.17 -8.64
C VAL A 173 -11.38 4.22 -8.00
N SER A 174 -12.22 5.19 -8.34
CA SER A 174 -13.60 5.27 -7.83
C SER A 174 -14.42 4.06 -8.29
N GLY A 175 -14.32 3.65 -9.55
CA GLY A 175 -14.99 2.47 -10.08
C GLY A 175 -14.52 1.18 -9.41
N MET A 176 -13.21 1.04 -9.20
CA MET A 176 -12.62 -0.08 -8.46
C MET A 176 -13.13 -0.11 -7.00
N LEU A 177 -13.13 1.02 -6.30
CA LEU A 177 -13.62 1.12 -4.92
C LEU A 177 -15.11 0.79 -4.80
N LEU A 178 -15.94 1.23 -5.75
CA LEU A 178 -17.35 0.87 -5.78
C LEU A 178 -17.55 -0.64 -5.97
N ARG A 179 -16.83 -1.24 -6.92
CA ARG A 179 -16.87 -2.70 -7.14
C ARG A 179 -16.46 -3.46 -5.86
N ASN A 180 -15.37 -3.05 -5.25
CA ASN A 180 -14.83 -3.67 -4.04
C ASN A 180 -15.75 -3.47 -2.83
N PHE A 181 -16.42 -2.31 -2.73
CA PHE A 181 -17.44 -2.07 -1.71
C PHE A 181 -18.62 -3.04 -1.86
N LEU A 182 -19.14 -3.18 -3.08
CA LEU A 182 -20.24 -4.09 -3.36
C LEU A 182 -19.86 -5.56 -3.15
N TRP A 183 -18.63 -5.93 -3.47
CA TRP A 183 -18.09 -7.25 -3.18
C TRP A 183 -18.04 -7.50 -1.67
N ARG A 184 -17.45 -6.60 -0.90
CA ARG A 184 -17.37 -6.72 0.57
C ARG A 184 -18.74 -6.84 1.26
N LEU A 185 -19.80 -6.25 0.70
CA LEU A 185 -21.15 -6.37 1.28
C LEU A 185 -21.80 -7.75 1.03
N ARG A 186 -21.20 -8.58 0.18
CA ARG A 186 -21.70 -9.92 -0.14
C ARG A 186 -20.99 -11.03 0.62
N GLU A 187 -19.75 -10.74 1.06
CA GLU A 187 -18.96 -11.63 1.89
C GLU A 187 -19.29 -11.45 3.40
#